data_7eb9c18a131d7ca66d6daf5fc3486902
#
_entry.id   7eb9c18a131d7ca66d6daf5fc3486902
#
_cell.length_a   1.000
_cell.length_b   1.000
_cell.length_c   1.000
_cell.angle_alpha   90.00
_cell.angle_beta   90.00
_cell.angle_gamma   90.00
#
_symmetry.space_group_name_H-M   'P 1'
#
loop_
_entity.id
_entity.type
_entity.pdbx_description
1 polymer ?
#
loop_
_entity_poly.entity_id
_entity_poly.type
_entity_poly.pdbx_seq_one_letter_code
_entity_poly.pdbx_strand_id
1 'polypeptide(L)'
;YPFSIEENSKKYVLPENFKSGFLKLYELNENLTVMKEHALLEGEFIDPTLFKKDNQWWISCMHQSSPKENLYMFYADQIEGPYLAHQMNPVLTDIRSARPAGTPFIMNNKIIRPTQNCAKTYGGSVVLKQIEKLSPTEFEEIWVKEILPEKGRFSEGLHTISASNGNILIDGKRFHFNFWNLWNQL
;
A
#
# COMPACT_ATOMS: atom_id res chain seq x y z
N TYR A 1 2.39 6.71 -4.67
CA TYR A 1 0.93 6.58 -4.68
C TYR A 1 0.39 7.21 -3.41
N PRO A 2 -0.38 8.29 -3.55
CA PRO A 2 -0.88 9.03 -2.40
C PRO A 2 -2.01 8.24 -1.72
N PHE A 3 -1.90 8.09 -0.42
CA PHE A 3 -2.96 7.57 0.43
C PHE A 3 -3.63 8.74 1.15
N SER A 4 -4.95 8.73 1.26
CA SER A 4 -5.71 9.74 2.01
C SER A 4 -6.71 9.06 2.94
N ILE A 5 -6.93 9.66 4.09
CA ILE A 5 -7.89 9.18 5.10
C ILE A 5 -8.49 10.35 5.87
N GLU A 6 -9.72 10.19 6.32
CA GLU A 6 -10.37 11.08 7.27
C GLU A 6 -10.57 10.35 8.59
N GLU A 7 -10.11 10.97 9.68
CA GLU A 7 -10.26 10.46 11.05
C GLU A 7 -10.57 11.64 11.99
N ASN A 8 -11.63 11.51 12.78
CA ASN A 8 -12.09 12.53 13.73
C ASN A 8 -12.26 13.92 13.08
N SER A 9 -12.87 13.97 11.89
CA SER A 9 -13.09 15.18 11.07
C SER A 9 -11.81 15.89 10.61
N LYS A 10 -10.66 15.23 10.71
CA LYS A 10 -9.40 15.69 10.16
C LYS A 10 -9.07 14.91 8.90
N LYS A 11 -8.53 15.61 7.90
CA LYS A 11 -8.11 15.02 6.63
C LYS A 11 -6.59 14.83 6.65
N TYR A 12 -6.16 13.63 6.31
CA TYR A 12 -4.75 13.28 6.24
C TYR A 12 -4.36 12.75 4.88
N VAL A 13 -3.12 13.01 4.49
CA VAL A 13 -2.48 12.38 3.33
C VAL A 13 -1.14 11.78 3.72
N LEU A 14 -0.86 10.60 3.20
CA LEU A 14 0.38 9.86 3.38
C LEU A 14 1.01 9.63 2.01
N PRO A 15 1.78 10.58 1.47
CA PRO A 15 2.46 10.39 0.20
C PRO A 15 3.67 9.48 0.38
N GLU A 16 3.99 8.72 -0.65
CA GLU A 16 5.30 8.08 -0.73
C GLU A 16 6.38 9.14 -0.94
N ASN A 17 7.36 9.19 -0.04
CA ASN A 17 8.48 10.12 -0.11
C ASN A 17 9.77 9.50 0.42
N PHE A 18 10.11 8.30 -0.04
CA PHE A 18 11.25 7.54 0.46
C PHE A 18 12.59 8.30 0.34
N LYS A 19 12.75 9.17 -0.69
CA LYS A 19 13.97 9.97 -0.88
C LYS A 19 14.21 10.99 0.22
N SER A 20 13.21 11.34 1.02
CA SER A 20 13.40 12.24 2.17
C SER A 20 14.02 11.56 3.39
N GLY A 21 14.09 10.20 3.38
CA GLY A 21 14.50 9.41 4.53
C GLY A 21 13.45 9.32 5.64
N PHE A 22 12.24 9.86 5.42
CA PHE A 22 11.14 9.84 6.38
C PHE A 22 9.82 9.52 5.71
N LEU A 23 9.01 8.69 6.36
CA LEU A 23 7.59 8.57 6.07
C LEU A 23 6.83 9.60 6.88
N LYS A 24 6.11 10.50 6.20
CA LYS A 24 5.42 11.63 6.81
C LYS A 24 3.93 11.62 6.52
N LEU A 25 3.13 11.86 7.55
CA LEU A 25 1.69 12.10 7.46
C LEU A 25 1.43 13.61 7.51
N TYR A 26 0.61 14.09 6.59
CA TYR A 26 0.24 15.51 6.52
C TYR A 26 -1.23 15.68 6.88
N GLU A 27 -1.50 16.53 7.87
CA GLU A 27 -2.85 16.98 8.23
C GLU A 27 -3.22 18.16 7.34
N LEU A 28 -4.40 18.11 6.71
CA LEU A 28 -4.89 19.12 5.78
C LEU A 28 -6.09 19.86 6.37
N ASN A 29 -6.23 21.14 6.01
CA ASN A 29 -7.46 21.89 6.24
C ASN A 29 -8.52 21.59 5.14
N GLU A 30 -9.67 22.26 5.25
CA GLU A 30 -10.77 22.10 4.29
C GLU A 30 -10.40 22.49 2.86
N ASN A 31 -9.45 23.42 2.69
CA ASN A 31 -8.93 23.86 1.40
C ASN A 31 -7.80 22.97 0.88
N LEU A 32 -7.57 21.80 1.50
CA LEU A 32 -6.50 20.85 1.18
C LEU A 32 -5.08 21.42 1.31
N THR A 33 -4.90 22.42 2.16
CA THR A 33 -3.59 23.00 2.49
C THR A 33 -3.01 22.28 3.70
N VAL A 34 -1.71 22.00 3.67
CA VAL A 34 -1.01 21.36 4.78
C VAL A 34 -1.01 22.28 6.00
N MET A 35 -1.58 21.80 7.10
CA MET A 35 -1.61 22.45 8.40
C MET A 35 -0.52 21.95 9.34
N LYS A 36 -0.25 20.65 9.28
CA LYS A 36 0.71 20.00 10.15
C LYS A 36 1.38 18.81 9.47
N GLU A 37 2.62 18.57 9.83
CA GLU A 37 3.44 17.45 9.38
C GLU A 37 3.80 16.59 10.60
N HIS A 38 3.63 15.26 10.45
CA HIS A 38 3.98 14.27 11.45
C HIS A 38 4.98 13.30 10.85
N ALA A 39 6.19 13.22 11.40
CA ALA A 39 7.16 12.20 11.03
C ALA A 39 6.74 10.87 11.70
N LEU A 40 6.30 9.89 10.90
CA LEU A 40 5.83 8.62 11.40
C LEU A 40 6.96 7.60 11.57
N LEU A 41 7.85 7.48 10.59
CA LEU A 41 8.95 6.53 10.55
C LEU A 41 10.17 7.18 9.91
N GLU A 42 11.35 6.86 10.42
CA GLU A 42 12.63 7.14 9.76
C GLU A 42 13.02 5.94 8.89
N GLY A 43 13.34 6.18 7.62
CA GLY A 43 13.71 5.16 6.65
C GLY A 43 13.13 5.40 5.24
N GLU A 44 13.62 4.62 4.29
CA GLU A 44 13.21 4.68 2.87
C GLU A 44 12.04 3.74 2.58
N PHE A 45 10.87 4.05 3.15
CA PHE A 45 9.66 3.23 2.98
C PHE A 45 8.89 3.60 1.71
N ILE A 46 8.39 2.57 1.02
CA ILE A 46 7.61 2.68 -0.23
C ILE A 46 6.26 1.98 -0.10
N ASP A 47 5.29 2.41 -0.91
CA ASP A 47 3.89 1.95 -0.92
C ASP A 47 3.25 1.89 0.49
N PRO A 48 3.40 2.93 1.34
CA PRO A 48 2.81 2.90 2.67
C PRO A 48 1.29 2.98 2.59
N THR A 49 0.61 2.14 3.36
CA THR A 49 -0.84 2.19 3.56
C THR A 49 -1.18 2.17 5.04
N LEU A 50 -2.13 3.02 5.43
CA LEU A 50 -2.67 3.08 6.78
C LEU A 50 -4.00 2.35 6.86
N PHE A 51 -4.25 1.64 7.96
CA PHE A 51 -5.54 1.06 8.28
C PHE A 51 -5.69 0.88 9.79
N LYS A 52 -6.93 0.68 10.25
CA LYS A 52 -7.23 0.51 11.67
C LYS A 52 -7.72 -0.90 11.94
N LYS A 53 -7.22 -1.52 13.02
CA LYS A 53 -7.70 -2.80 13.54
C LYS A 53 -7.64 -2.77 15.06
N ASP A 54 -8.74 -3.16 15.72
CA ASP A 54 -8.84 -3.29 17.19
C ASP A 54 -8.35 -2.02 17.93
N ASN A 55 -8.77 -0.84 17.47
CA ASN A 55 -8.36 0.48 17.97
C ASN A 55 -6.87 0.84 17.78
N GLN A 56 -6.08 0.02 17.12
CA GLN A 56 -4.71 0.34 16.74
C GLN A 56 -4.62 0.76 15.28
N TRP A 57 -3.77 1.73 15.01
CA TRP A 57 -3.36 2.13 13.67
C TRP A 57 -2.20 1.26 13.21
N TRP A 58 -2.27 0.85 11.96
CA TRP A 58 -1.27 0.01 11.32
C TRP A 58 -0.76 0.66 10.04
N ILE A 59 0.54 0.62 9.84
CA ILE A 59 1.18 0.92 8.56
C ILE A 59 1.68 -0.38 7.99
N SER A 60 1.29 -0.69 6.75
CA SER A 60 1.94 -1.72 5.93
C SER A 60 2.74 -1.04 4.82
N CYS A 61 3.99 -1.44 4.63
CA CYS A 61 4.87 -0.83 3.63
C CYS A 61 5.99 -1.79 3.21
N MET A 62 6.70 -1.41 2.16
CA MET A 62 7.97 -2.03 1.76
C MET A 62 9.13 -1.12 2.17
N HIS A 63 10.36 -1.63 2.10
CA HIS A 63 11.57 -0.83 2.21
C HIS A 63 12.31 -0.82 0.87
N GLN A 64 12.97 0.29 0.53
CA GLN A 64 13.65 0.47 -0.75
C GLN A 64 14.74 -0.57 -1.02
N SER A 65 15.35 -1.14 0.03
CA SER A 65 16.34 -2.22 -0.11
C SER A 65 15.77 -3.55 -0.59
N SER A 66 14.44 -3.76 -0.44
CA SER A 66 13.73 -4.99 -0.86
C SER A 66 12.31 -4.64 -1.35
N PRO A 67 12.19 -3.93 -2.49
CA PRO A 67 10.97 -3.20 -2.86
C PRO A 67 9.84 -4.09 -3.39
N LYS A 68 10.02 -5.41 -3.45
CA LYS A 68 9.03 -6.33 -4.03
C LYS A 68 8.64 -7.51 -3.15
N GLU A 69 9.43 -7.83 -2.13
CA GLU A 69 9.33 -9.13 -1.46
C GLU A 69 9.18 -9.07 0.05
N ASN A 70 9.63 -7.99 0.73
CA ASN A 70 9.60 -7.88 2.19
C ASN A 70 8.54 -6.89 2.65
N LEU A 71 7.50 -7.41 3.32
CA LEU A 71 6.46 -6.61 3.94
C LEU A 71 6.87 -6.23 5.36
N TYR A 72 6.78 -4.95 5.67
CA TYR A 72 6.96 -4.42 7.02
C TYR A 72 5.64 -3.91 7.57
N MET A 73 5.43 -4.12 8.87
CA MET A 73 4.29 -3.62 9.62
C MET A 73 4.76 -2.77 10.79
N PHE A 74 4.03 -1.69 11.05
CA PHE A 74 4.23 -0.82 12.21
C PHE A 74 2.87 -0.51 12.82
N TYR A 75 2.83 -0.24 14.12
CA TYR A 75 1.58 0.01 14.84
C TYR A 75 1.70 1.18 15.81
N ALA A 76 0.58 1.86 16.06
CA ALA A 76 0.47 2.95 17.01
C ALA A 76 -0.96 3.05 17.57
N ASP A 77 -1.13 3.69 18.72
CA ASP A 77 -2.45 3.96 19.29
C ASP A 77 -3.13 5.19 18.63
N GLN A 78 -2.33 6.09 18.08
CA GLN A 78 -2.80 7.30 17.39
C GLN A 78 -2.31 7.30 15.94
N ILE A 79 -3.09 7.90 15.03
CA ILE A 79 -2.74 7.99 13.60
C ILE A 79 -1.43 8.77 13.37
N GLU A 80 -1.15 9.73 14.22
CA GLU A 80 0.06 10.54 14.19
C GLU A 80 1.28 9.87 14.84
N GLY A 81 1.11 8.65 15.39
CA GLY A 81 2.15 7.89 16.09
C GLY A 81 2.29 8.20 17.57
N PRO A 82 3.41 7.84 18.21
CA PRO A 82 4.59 7.22 17.60
C PRO A 82 4.33 5.77 17.15
N TYR A 83 4.88 5.40 16.00
CA TYR A 83 4.77 4.05 15.46
C TYR A 83 5.90 3.15 15.96
N LEU A 84 5.54 1.95 16.41
CA LEU A 84 6.46 0.90 16.84
C LEU A 84 6.55 -0.18 15.76
N ALA A 85 7.73 -0.76 15.58
CA ALA A 85 7.92 -1.85 14.63
C ALA A 85 7.26 -3.14 15.14
N HIS A 86 6.60 -3.87 14.24
CA HIS A 86 6.16 -5.24 14.52
C HIS A 86 7.37 -6.12 14.85
N GLN A 87 7.23 -6.97 15.87
CA GLN A 87 8.33 -7.77 16.39
C GLN A 87 8.96 -8.72 15.35
N MET A 88 8.15 -9.19 14.40
CA MET A 88 8.58 -10.12 13.35
C MET A 88 9.05 -9.44 12.06
N ASN A 89 9.23 -8.10 12.01
CA ASN A 89 9.58 -7.43 10.75
C ASN A 89 10.88 -7.97 10.10
N PRO A 90 10.87 -8.29 8.79
CA PRO A 90 9.71 -8.28 7.87
C PRO A 90 8.71 -9.40 8.19
N VAL A 91 7.42 -9.06 8.28
CA VAL A 91 6.35 -10.00 8.65
C VAL A 91 6.04 -11.03 7.56
N LEU A 92 6.44 -10.75 6.33
CA LEU A 92 6.26 -11.63 5.17
C LEU A 92 7.39 -11.39 4.17
N THR A 93 7.92 -12.48 3.61
CA THR A 93 8.83 -12.45 2.45
C THR A 93 8.22 -13.29 1.33
N ASP A 94 7.58 -12.64 0.37
CA ASP A 94 6.99 -13.30 -0.82
C ASP A 94 6.76 -12.28 -1.95
N ILE A 95 7.48 -12.43 -3.06
CA ILE A 95 7.36 -11.57 -4.24
C ILE A 95 5.94 -11.57 -4.86
N ARG A 96 5.12 -12.57 -4.54
CA ARG A 96 3.75 -12.71 -5.08
C ARG A 96 2.70 -12.01 -4.23
N SER A 97 3.02 -11.62 -2.99
CA SER A 97 1.99 -11.11 -2.08
C SER A 97 2.47 -10.16 -0.98
N ALA A 98 3.76 -9.78 -0.93
CA ALA A 98 4.24 -8.85 0.08
C ALA A 98 3.83 -7.40 -0.24
N ARG A 99 4.05 -6.95 -1.48
CA ARG A 99 3.93 -5.53 -1.85
C ARG A 99 2.48 -5.04 -1.78
N PRO A 100 2.17 -3.94 -1.07
CA PRO A 100 0.82 -3.37 -1.04
C PRO A 100 0.30 -2.99 -2.43
N ALA A 101 -1.00 -3.21 -2.66
CA ALA A 101 -1.71 -2.84 -3.88
C ALA A 101 -2.94 -1.96 -3.62
N GLY A 102 -3.02 -1.37 -2.43
CA GLY A 102 -4.12 -0.53 -2.02
C GLY A 102 -4.42 -0.64 -0.54
N THR A 103 -5.37 0.18 -0.09
CA THR A 103 -5.79 0.20 1.31
C THR A 103 -6.50 -1.09 1.68
N PRO A 104 -6.15 -1.73 2.80
CA PRO A 104 -6.94 -2.81 3.35
C PRO A 104 -8.39 -2.38 3.60
N PHE A 105 -9.33 -3.27 3.31
CA PHE A 105 -10.76 -3.02 3.44
C PHE A 105 -11.48 -4.19 4.13
N ILE A 106 -12.69 -3.92 4.64
CA ILE A 106 -13.51 -4.95 5.29
C ILE A 106 -14.40 -5.65 4.25
N MET A 107 -14.34 -6.96 4.22
CA MET A 107 -15.24 -7.83 3.46
C MET A 107 -15.67 -9.01 4.35
N ASN A 108 -16.97 -9.21 4.53
CA ASN A 108 -17.53 -10.26 5.40
C ASN A 108 -16.93 -10.26 6.84
N ASN A 109 -16.79 -9.08 7.43
CA ASN A 109 -16.18 -8.85 8.75
C ASN A 109 -14.70 -9.29 8.86
N LYS A 110 -14.02 -9.42 7.75
CA LYS A 110 -12.59 -9.73 7.67
C LYS A 110 -11.83 -8.60 6.99
N ILE A 111 -10.62 -8.36 7.44
CA ILE A 111 -9.72 -7.40 6.79
C ILE A 111 -9.07 -8.06 5.60
N ILE A 112 -9.30 -7.49 4.44
CA ILE A 112 -8.69 -7.92 3.17
C ILE A 112 -7.58 -6.93 2.82
N ARG A 113 -6.37 -7.45 2.66
CA ARG A 113 -5.19 -6.69 2.23
C ARG A 113 -4.94 -6.95 0.74
N PRO A 114 -5.13 -5.95 -0.14
CA PRO A 114 -4.71 -6.05 -1.53
C PRO A 114 -3.19 -6.04 -1.65
N THR A 115 -2.65 -6.90 -2.50
CA THR A 115 -1.20 -7.04 -2.70
C THR A 115 -0.87 -7.21 -4.17
N GLN A 116 0.33 -6.82 -4.58
CA GLN A 116 0.82 -7.00 -5.93
C GLN A 116 1.51 -8.36 -6.09
N ASN A 117 1.15 -9.10 -7.14
CA ASN A 117 1.95 -10.21 -7.59
C ASN A 117 3.01 -9.69 -8.58
N CYS A 118 4.25 -9.62 -8.11
CA CYS A 118 5.40 -9.12 -8.88
C CYS A 118 6.28 -10.26 -9.45
N ALA A 119 5.85 -11.54 -9.38
CA ALA A 119 6.67 -12.68 -9.77
C ALA A 119 7.07 -12.68 -11.25
N LYS A 120 6.20 -12.25 -12.15
CA LYS A 120 6.47 -12.18 -13.59
C LYS A 120 6.88 -10.78 -14.04
N THR A 121 6.20 -9.78 -13.53
CA THR A 121 6.43 -8.36 -13.82
C THR A 121 5.92 -7.52 -12.66
N TYR A 122 6.47 -6.33 -12.50
CA TYR A 122 5.93 -5.35 -11.55
C TYR A 122 4.45 -5.08 -11.85
N GLY A 123 3.58 -5.22 -10.82
CA GLY A 123 2.15 -5.01 -11.00
C GLY A 123 1.54 -5.98 -12.01
N GLY A 124 1.90 -7.25 -11.97
CA GLY A 124 1.37 -8.26 -12.90
C GLY A 124 -0.08 -8.61 -12.64
N SER A 125 -0.48 -8.68 -11.38
CA SER A 125 -1.84 -8.94 -10.90
C SER A 125 -2.01 -8.46 -9.47
N VAL A 126 -3.24 -8.37 -8.99
CA VAL A 126 -3.57 -8.09 -7.59
C VAL A 126 -4.01 -9.38 -6.91
N VAL A 127 -3.43 -9.65 -5.75
CA VAL A 127 -3.83 -10.74 -4.86
C VAL A 127 -4.56 -10.17 -3.66
N LEU A 128 -5.71 -10.74 -3.33
CA LEU A 128 -6.44 -10.44 -2.12
C LEU A 128 -6.02 -11.43 -1.03
N LYS A 129 -5.48 -10.92 0.07
CA LYS A 129 -5.10 -11.68 1.24
C LYS A 129 -6.03 -11.33 2.40
N GLN A 130 -6.53 -12.32 3.13
CA GLN A 130 -7.30 -12.13 4.35
C GLN A 130 -6.36 -12.18 5.55
N ILE A 131 -6.35 -11.14 6.37
CA ILE A 131 -5.60 -11.12 7.62
C ILE A 131 -6.35 -11.97 8.65
N GLU A 132 -5.73 -13.05 9.11
CA GLU A 132 -6.24 -13.94 10.17
C GLU A 132 -5.77 -13.50 11.55
N LYS A 133 -4.48 -13.15 11.66
CA LYS A 133 -3.88 -12.63 12.89
C LYS A 133 -3.11 -11.36 12.59
N LEU A 134 -3.28 -10.38 13.44
CA LEU A 134 -2.49 -9.16 13.44
C LEU A 134 -2.48 -8.59 14.85
N SER A 135 -1.32 -8.68 15.47
CA SER A 135 -0.99 -8.08 16.77
C SER A 135 0.46 -7.56 16.69
N PRO A 136 0.98 -6.87 17.70
CA PRO A 136 2.39 -6.46 17.72
C PRO A 136 3.41 -7.59 17.57
N THR A 137 3.00 -8.83 17.82
CA THR A 137 3.87 -10.01 17.87
C THR A 137 3.46 -11.15 16.93
N GLU A 138 2.28 -11.08 16.31
CA GLU A 138 1.76 -12.12 15.42
C GLU A 138 1.25 -11.52 14.13
N PHE A 139 1.59 -12.15 13.01
CA PHE A 139 1.03 -11.85 11.70
C PHE A 139 0.76 -13.15 10.93
N GLU A 140 -0.50 -13.32 10.50
CA GLU A 140 -0.90 -14.45 9.67
C GLU A 140 -1.94 -13.98 8.65
N GLU A 141 -1.78 -14.35 7.40
CA GLU A 141 -2.74 -14.08 6.34
C GLU A 141 -2.88 -15.28 5.40
N ILE A 142 -4.08 -15.44 4.84
CA ILE A 142 -4.38 -16.47 3.86
C ILE A 142 -4.67 -15.87 2.49
N TRP A 143 -4.41 -16.66 1.46
CA TRP A 143 -4.74 -16.33 0.07
C TRP A 143 -6.25 -16.49 -0.15
N VAL A 144 -6.91 -15.43 -0.64
CA VAL A 144 -8.34 -15.45 -0.95
C VAL A 144 -8.57 -15.59 -2.46
N LYS A 145 -8.00 -14.67 -3.25
CA LYS A 145 -8.22 -14.60 -4.69
C LYS A 145 -7.10 -13.83 -5.38
N GLU A 146 -6.80 -14.21 -6.60
CA GLU A 146 -6.00 -13.41 -7.52
C GLU A 146 -6.90 -12.77 -8.57
N ILE A 147 -6.73 -11.47 -8.80
CA ILE A 147 -7.40 -10.68 -9.82
C ILE A 147 -6.40 -10.46 -10.93
N LEU A 148 -6.63 -11.08 -12.05
CA LEU A 148 -5.81 -10.96 -13.26
C LEU A 148 -6.22 -9.72 -14.06
N PRO A 149 -5.31 -9.11 -14.84
CA PRO A 149 -5.68 -8.08 -15.78
C PRO A 149 -6.66 -8.62 -16.83
N GLU A 150 -7.61 -7.79 -17.24
CA GLU A 150 -8.57 -8.16 -18.27
C GLU A 150 -7.89 -8.30 -19.63
N LYS A 151 -8.41 -9.23 -20.45
CA LYS A 151 -7.97 -9.38 -21.84
C LYS A 151 -8.34 -8.11 -22.63
N GLY A 152 -7.41 -7.60 -23.42
CA GLY A 152 -7.64 -6.44 -24.29
C GLY A 152 -6.59 -5.33 -24.09
N ARG A 153 -7.04 -4.07 -24.07
CA ARG A 153 -6.15 -2.90 -24.10
C ARG A 153 -5.19 -2.80 -22.92
N PHE A 154 -5.54 -3.31 -21.73
CA PHE A 154 -4.79 -3.22 -20.48
C PHE A 154 -4.43 -4.60 -19.91
N SER A 155 -4.00 -5.52 -20.78
CA SER A 155 -3.72 -6.92 -20.44
C SER A 155 -2.37 -7.16 -19.77
N GLU A 156 -1.50 -6.14 -19.68
CA GLU A 156 -0.10 -6.34 -19.28
C GLU A 156 0.14 -6.26 -17.77
N GLY A 157 -0.88 -5.89 -17.02
CA GLY A 157 -0.82 -5.85 -15.57
C GLY A 157 -1.96 -5.09 -14.91
N LEU A 158 -2.08 -5.33 -13.62
CA LEU A 158 -2.99 -4.70 -12.68
C LEU A 158 -2.22 -4.53 -11.38
N HIS A 159 -2.01 -3.29 -10.89
CA HIS A 159 -1.14 -3.14 -9.74
C HIS A 159 -1.77 -2.43 -8.54
N THR A 160 -2.92 -1.77 -8.72
CA THR A 160 -3.65 -1.17 -7.60
C THR A 160 -5.14 -1.46 -7.65
N ILE A 161 -5.74 -1.56 -6.46
CA ILE A 161 -7.18 -1.61 -6.26
C ILE A 161 -7.56 -0.72 -5.08
N SER A 162 -8.57 0.09 -5.24
CA SER A 162 -9.19 0.80 -4.14
C SER A 162 -10.70 0.71 -4.20
N ALA A 163 -11.33 0.71 -3.02
CA ALA A 163 -12.78 0.61 -2.89
C ALA A 163 -13.29 1.78 -2.03
N SER A 164 -14.32 2.47 -2.51
CA SER A 164 -14.97 3.55 -1.77
C SER A 164 -16.44 3.67 -2.20
N ASN A 165 -17.34 3.79 -1.23
CA ASN A 165 -18.78 4.03 -1.46
C ASN A 165 -19.42 3.09 -2.50
N GLY A 166 -19.08 1.79 -2.45
CA GLY A 166 -19.61 0.79 -3.37
C GLY A 166 -18.95 0.80 -4.78
N ASN A 167 -18.03 1.71 -5.03
CA ASN A 167 -17.24 1.75 -6.26
C ASN A 167 -15.88 1.09 -6.06
N ILE A 168 -15.38 0.43 -7.10
CA ILE A 168 -14.04 -0.14 -7.15
C ILE A 168 -13.27 0.57 -8.25
N LEU A 169 -12.12 1.11 -7.91
CA LEU A 169 -11.16 1.68 -8.85
C LEU A 169 -9.99 0.73 -8.99
N ILE A 170 -9.66 0.38 -10.22
CA ILE A 170 -8.50 -0.41 -10.58
C ILE A 170 -7.69 0.31 -11.64
N ASP A 171 -6.39 0.14 -11.63
CA ASP A 171 -5.54 0.56 -12.74
C ASP A 171 -5.28 -0.59 -13.70
N GLY A 172 -4.83 -0.27 -14.90
CA GLY A 172 -4.47 -1.29 -15.89
C GLY A 172 -3.23 -0.87 -16.67
N LYS A 173 -2.31 -1.80 -16.87
CA LYS A 173 -1.05 -1.61 -17.58
C LYS A 173 -1.17 -2.07 -19.03
N ARG A 174 -0.59 -1.31 -19.95
CA ARG A 174 -0.42 -1.69 -21.35
C ARG A 174 0.96 -1.34 -21.85
N PHE A 175 1.47 -2.11 -22.80
CA PHE A 175 2.60 -1.66 -23.60
C PHE A 175 2.15 -0.61 -24.62
N HIS A 176 2.91 0.45 -24.69
CA HIS A 176 2.75 1.46 -25.71
C HIS A 176 4.06 1.57 -26.50
N PHE A 177 4.01 1.16 -27.77
CA PHE A 177 5.16 1.34 -28.65
C PHE A 177 5.18 2.79 -29.12
N ASN A 178 6.25 3.52 -28.78
CA ASN A 178 6.43 4.90 -29.18
C ASN A 178 7.62 5.00 -30.15
N PHE A 179 7.32 5.26 -31.42
CA PHE A 179 8.34 5.42 -32.45
C PHE A 179 9.34 6.55 -32.17
N TRP A 180 8.96 7.59 -31.40
CA TRP A 180 9.84 8.70 -31.04
C TRP A 180 11.02 8.30 -30.15
N ASN A 181 10.89 7.22 -29.37
CA ASN A 181 11.97 6.74 -28.51
C ASN A 181 13.09 6.03 -29.30
N LEU A 182 12.85 5.61 -30.54
CA LEU A 182 13.84 5.01 -31.41
C LEU A 182 14.78 6.05 -32.02
N TRP A 183 14.32 7.27 -32.23
CA TRP A 183 15.11 8.35 -32.85
C TRP A 183 16.05 9.07 -31.86
N ASN A 184 15.77 8.98 -30.55
CA ASN A 184 16.58 9.65 -29.52
C ASN A 184 17.67 8.72 -28.92
N GLN A 185 17.82 7.49 -29.43
CA GLN A 185 18.89 6.55 -29.03
C GLN A 185 19.93 6.32 -30.12
N LEU A 186 19.83 6.97 -31.26
CA LEU A 186 20.84 7.07 -32.32
C LEU A 186 21.52 8.44 -32.30
#